data_8c56a47bbecf0d15f8b2006c48512470
#
_entry.id   8c56a47bbecf0d15f8b2006c48512470
#
_cell.length_a   1.000
_cell.length_b   1.000
_cell.length_c   1.000
_cell.angle_alpha   90.00
_cell.angle_beta   90.00
_cell.angle_gamma   90.00
#
_symmetry.space_group_name_H-M   'P 1'
#
loop_
_entity.id
_entity.type
_entity.pdbx_description
1 polymer ?
#
loop_
_entity_poly.entity_id
_entity_poly.type
_entity_poly.pdbx_seq_one_letter_code
_entity_poly.pdbx_strand_id
1 'polypeptide(L)'
;MPNPFFSIIVPSYNQGQFLERCLKSIINQKIKDIEIIVIDGGSSDNSVDVIKKYESYLKYWVSEPDSGQSDAINKGLSQCNGQIINWLPCDDYLEHGSLNRIQKIFNNKNIDIYCGS
;
A
#
# COMPACT_ATOMS: atom_id res chain seq x y z
N MET A 1 21.14 0.10 -6.65
CA MET A 1 19.93 -0.72 -6.48
C MET A 1 18.81 -0.18 -7.34
N PRO A 2 18.18 -1.00 -8.17
CA PRO A 2 17.03 -0.52 -8.92
C PRO A 2 15.88 -0.19 -7.98
N ASN A 3 15.10 0.82 -8.33
CA ASN A 3 13.91 1.18 -7.57
C ASN A 3 12.84 0.10 -7.73
N PRO A 4 11.94 -0.08 -6.76
CA PRO A 4 10.82 -0.99 -6.94
C PRO A 4 9.94 -0.54 -8.10
N PHE A 5 9.21 -1.49 -8.68
CA PHE A 5 8.28 -1.16 -9.75
C PHE A 5 7.00 -0.54 -9.18
N PHE A 6 6.48 -1.11 -8.10
CA PHE A 6 5.25 -0.63 -7.45
C PHE A 6 5.51 -0.04 -6.08
N SER A 7 4.81 1.06 -5.77
CA SER A 7 4.66 1.56 -4.41
C SER A 7 3.17 1.57 -4.09
N ILE A 8 2.78 0.81 -3.07
CA ILE A 8 1.38 0.73 -2.66
C ILE A 8 1.23 1.42 -1.30
N ILE A 9 0.43 2.47 -1.27
CA ILE A 9 0.13 3.21 -0.04
C ILE A 9 -1.18 2.68 0.52
N VAL A 10 -1.17 2.27 1.78
CA VAL A 10 -2.36 1.77 2.47
C VAL A 10 -2.71 2.72 3.60
N PRO A 11 -3.66 3.64 3.36
CA PRO A 11 -4.17 4.48 4.45
C PRO A 11 -5.08 3.64 5.34
N SER A 12 -4.94 3.80 6.64
CA SER A 12 -5.64 2.99 7.63
C SER A 12 -6.11 3.87 8.80
N TYR A 13 -7.33 3.65 9.25
CA TYR A 13 -7.83 4.27 10.49
C TYR A 13 -8.98 3.44 11.05
N ASN A 14 -8.73 2.81 12.21
CA ASN A 14 -9.74 2.00 12.93
C ASN A 14 -10.45 0.97 12.05
N GLN A 15 -9.69 0.31 11.16
CA GLN A 15 -10.21 -0.73 10.27
C GLN A 15 -9.38 -2.00 10.34
N GLY A 16 -8.90 -2.34 11.54
CA GLY A 16 -8.05 -3.52 11.73
C GLY A 16 -8.69 -4.81 11.22
N GLN A 17 -10.03 -4.90 11.29
CA GLN A 17 -10.74 -6.08 10.79
C GLN A 17 -10.57 -6.28 9.27
N PHE A 18 -10.31 -5.21 8.52
CA PHE A 18 -10.12 -5.27 7.07
C PHE A 18 -8.65 -5.20 6.66
N LEU A 19 -7.81 -4.63 7.52
CA LEU A 19 -6.42 -4.34 7.19
C LEU A 19 -5.63 -5.61 6.87
N GLU A 20 -5.86 -6.67 7.61
CA GLU A 20 -5.16 -7.94 7.36
C GLU A 20 -5.48 -8.47 5.97
N ARG A 21 -6.75 -8.47 5.58
CA ARG A 21 -7.17 -8.92 4.26
C ARG A 21 -6.52 -8.06 3.17
N CYS A 22 -6.49 -6.74 3.38
CA CYS A 22 -5.87 -5.82 2.44
C CYS A 22 -4.40 -6.14 2.25
N LEU A 23 -3.64 -6.25 3.33
CA LEU A 23 -2.20 -6.53 3.27
C LEU A 23 -1.93 -7.90 2.64
N LYS A 24 -2.70 -8.91 3.02
CA LYS A 24 -2.57 -10.23 2.41
C LYS A 24 -2.79 -10.20 0.90
N SER A 25 -3.77 -9.41 0.44
CA SER A 25 -4.07 -9.33 -0.98
C SER A 25 -2.91 -8.74 -1.78
N ILE A 26 -2.15 -7.81 -1.18
CA ILE A 26 -0.96 -7.24 -1.82
C ILE A 26 0.19 -8.27 -1.80
N ILE A 27 0.43 -8.86 -0.65
CA ILE A 27 1.53 -9.84 -0.47
C ILE A 27 1.31 -11.05 -1.38
N ASN A 28 0.07 -11.50 -1.51
CA ASN A 28 -0.27 -12.67 -2.33
C ASN A 28 -0.14 -12.44 -3.83
N GLN A 29 0.07 -11.19 -4.27
CA GLN A 29 0.40 -10.92 -5.68
C GLN A 29 1.76 -11.49 -6.05
N LYS A 30 2.63 -11.72 -5.07
CA LYS A 30 3.97 -12.30 -5.25
C LYS A 30 4.82 -11.53 -6.24
N ILE A 31 4.75 -10.20 -6.17
CA ILE A 31 5.55 -9.31 -6.99
C ILE A 31 6.84 -8.98 -6.22
N LYS A 32 7.99 -9.19 -6.84
CA LYS A 32 9.28 -8.96 -6.19
C LYS A 32 9.59 -7.47 -6.02
N ASP A 33 9.22 -6.68 -7.01
CA ASP A 33 9.60 -5.27 -7.06
C ASP A 33 8.48 -4.40 -6.53
N ILE A 34 8.05 -4.64 -5.29
CA ILE A 34 6.98 -3.92 -4.65
C ILE A 34 7.42 -3.41 -3.28
N GLU A 35 7.03 -2.19 -2.96
CA GLU A 35 7.15 -1.67 -1.59
C GLU A 35 5.76 -1.35 -1.09
N ILE A 36 5.48 -1.72 0.15
CA ILE A 36 4.18 -1.47 0.79
C ILE A 36 4.41 -0.45 1.89
N ILE A 37 3.61 0.61 1.88
CA ILE A 37 3.73 1.71 2.82
C ILE A 37 2.39 1.87 3.52
N VAL A 38 2.36 1.69 4.84
CA VAL A 38 1.13 1.80 5.63
C VAL A 38 1.15 3.09 6.44
N ILE A 39 0.15 3.91 6.24
CA ILE A 39 -0.01 5.17 6.98
C ILE A 39 -1.27 5.06 7.82
N ASP A 40 -1.10 4.85 9.11
CA ASP A 40 -2.20 4.72 10.05
C ASP A 40 -2.46 6.05 10.74
N GLY A 41 -3.72 6.46 10.82
CA GLY A 41 -4.12 7.76 11.34
C GLY A 41 -4.27 7.80 12.85
N GLY A 42 -3.57 6.95 13.58
CA GLY A 42 -3.65 6.91 15.04
C GLY A 42 -4.78 6.03 15.53
N SER A 43 -4.91 4.84 14.97
CA SER A 43 -5.99 3.90 15.33
C SER A 43 -5.95 3.51 16.79
N SER A 44 -7.13 3.33 17.37
CA SER A 44 -7.30 2.85 18.74
C SER A 44 -7.75 1.39 18.82
N ASP A 45 -8.01 0.76 17.68
CA ASP A 45 -8.38 -0.66 17.61
C ASP A 45 -7.13 -1.54 17.45
N ASN A 46 -7.27 -2.73 16.87
CA ASN A 46 -6.15 -3.66 16.67
C ASN A 46 -5.33 -3.38 15.40
N SER A 47 -5.53 -2.24 14.74
CA SER A 47 -4.84 -1.94 13.48
C SER A 47 -3.32 -1.98 13.63
N VAL A 48 -2.77 -1.38 14.67
CA VAL A 48 -1.31 -1.36 14.89
C VAL A 48 -0.78 -2.77 15.11
N ASP A 49 -1.52 -3.63 15.81
CA ASP A 49 -1.13 -5.02 16.01
C ASP A 49 -1.06 -5.78 14.67
N VAL A 50 -2.03 -5.52 13.79
CA VAL A 50 -2.01 -6.12 12.44
C VAL A 50 -0.81 -5.63 11.65
N ILE A 51 -0.52 -4.32 11.70
CA ILE A 51 0.65 -3.77 11.01
C ILE A 51 1.93 -4.45 11.47
N LYS A 52 2.09 -4.60 12.79
CA LYS A 52 3.29 -5.24 13.35
C LYS A 52 3.40 -6.71 12.93
N LYS A 53 2.28 -7.40 12.79
CA LYS A 53 2.27 -8.79 12.34
C LYS A 53 2.86 -8.94 10.94
N TYR A 54 2.66 -7.96 10.08
CA TYR A 54 3.14 -7.98 8.69
C TYR A 54 4.33 -7.05 8.45
N GLU A 55 4.94 -6.54 9.50
CA GLU A 55 5.99 -5.51 9.41
C GLU A 55 7.15 -5.92 8.50
N SER A 56 7.51 -7.19 8.49
CA SER A 56 8.61 -7.68 7.66
C SER A 56 8.37 -7.51 6.15
N TYR A 57 7.12 -7.35 5.75
CA TYR A 57 6.75 -7.13 4.34
C TYR A 57 6.65 -5.66 3.98
N LEU A 58 6.75 -4.75 4.97
CA LEU A 58 6.51 -3.33 4.77
C LEU A 58 7.82 -2.57 4.61
N LYS A 59 7.85 -1.68 3.64
CA LYS A 59 8.97 -0.75 3.47
C LYS A 59 8.97 0.31 4.57
N TYR A 60 7.79 0.79 4.93
CA TYR A 60 7.62 1.87 5.88
C TYR A 60 6.22 1.82 6.46
N TRP A 61 6.10 2.15 7.74
CA TRP A 61 4.78 2.37 8.33
C TRP A 61 4.89 3.37 9.48
N VAL A 62 3.80 4.05 9.73
CA VAL A 62 3.69 4.98 10.85
C VAL A 62 2.26 4.95 11.35
N SER A 63 2.07 5.17 12.65
CA SER A 63 0.75 5.34 13.24
C SER A 63 0.78 6.64 14.04
N GLU A 64 0.07 7.64 13.55
CA GLU A 64 -0.01 8.95 14.18
C GLU A 64 -1.26 9.66 13.67
N PRO A 65 -1.85 10.58 14.45
CA PRO A 65 -3.02 11.32 13.98
C PRO A 65 -2.75 12.04 12.66
N ASP A 66 -3.73 11.99 11.75
CA ASP A 66 -3.64 12.70 10.48
C ASP A 66 -4.97 13.41 10.21
N SER A 67 -5.04 14.13 9.09
CA SER A 67 -6.22 14.91 8.71
C SER A 67 -7.14 14.13 7.77
N GLY A 68 -7.02 12.81 7.72
CA GLY A 68 -7.86 11.96 6.90
C GLY A 68 -7.08 11.29 5.79
N GLN A 69 -7.80 10.64 4.88
CA GLN A 69 -7.20 9.78 3.84
C GLN A 69 -6.26 10.57 2.91
N SER A 70 -6.62 11.79 2.53
CA SER A 70 -5.76 12.60 1.65
C SER A 70 -4.43 12.92 2.29
N ASP A 71 -4.43 13.23 3.59
CA ASP A 71 -3.20 13.48 4.34
C ASP A 71 -2.35 12.22 4.44
N ALA A 72 -2.99 11.08 4.70
CA ALA A 72 -2.31 9.80 4.77
C ALA A 72 -1.64 9.47 3.42
N ILE A 73 -2.33 9.68 2.32
CA ILE A 73 -1.78 9.44 0.99
C ILE A 73 -0.58 10.36 0.74
N ASN A 74 -0.67 11.64 1.11
CA ASN A 74 0.45 12.57 0.96
C ASN A 74 1.66 12.13 1.77
N LYS A 75 1.46 11.68 3.00
CA LYS A 75 2.56 11.15 3.81
C LYS A 75 3.20 9.93 3.14
N GLY A 76 2.36 9.04 2.60
CA GLY A 76 2.85 7.87 1.90
C GLY A 76 3.63 8.20 0.65
N LEU A 77 3.17 9.20 -0.11
CA LEU A 77 3.87 9.62 -1.34
C LEU A 77 5.31 10.03 -1.08
N SER A 78 5.57 10.67 0.06
CA SER A 78 6.93 11.09 0.41
C SER A 78 7.88 9.91 0.64
N GLN A 79 7.34 8.71 0.85
CA GLN A 79 8.13 7.49 1.08
C GLN A 79 8.22 6.59 -0.16
N CYS A 80 7.56 6.96 -1.24
CA CYS A 80 7.47 6.10 -2.43
C CYS A 80 8.70 6.24 -3.33
N ASN A 81 9.18 5.11 -3.83
CA ASN A 81 10.28 5.05 -4.78
C ASN A 81 9.93 4.25 -6.04
N GLY A 82 8.71 3.74 -6.14
CA GLY A 82 8.27 2.92 -7.26
C GLY A 82 7.99 3.72 -8.52
N GLN A 83 8.02 3.05 -9.66
CA GLN A 83 7.66 3.65 -10.93
C GLN A 83 6.15 3.85 -11.05
N ILE A 84 5.38 2.94 -10.46
CA ILE A 84 3.93 3.03 -10.41
C ILE A 84 3.52 3.19 -8.95
N ILE A 85 2.78 4.25 -8.64
CA ILE A 85 2.30 4.52 -7.30
C ILE A 85 0.79 4.37 -7.29
N ASN A 86 0.28 3.58 -6.34
CA ASN A 86 -1.15 3.39 -6.18
C ASN A 86 -1.46 3.44 -4.69
N TRP A 87 -2.69 3.82 -4.35
CA TRP A 87 -3.14 3.68 -2.96
C TRP A 87 -4.30 2.71 -2.92
N LEU A 88 -4.38 1.96 -1.81
CA LEU A 88 -5.40 0.95 -1.59
C LEU A 88 -5.97 1.16 -0.19
N PRO A 89 -7.19 1.71 -0.05
CA PRO A 89 -7.81 1.84 1.27
C PRO A 89 -7.90 0.48 1.96
N CYS A 90 -7.72 0.45 3.27
CA CYS A 90 -7.63 -0.83 3.98
C CYS A 90 -8.93 -1.63 4.00
N ASP A 91 -10.06 -1.04 3.64
CA ASP A 91 -11.33 -1.75 3.47
C ASP A 91 -11.49 -2.34 2.06
N ASP A 92 -10.48 -2.20 1.23
CA ASP A 92 -10.44 -2.76 -0.12
C ASP A 92 -9.37 -3.85 -0.20
N TYR A 93 -9.28 -4.53 -1.32
CA TYR A 93 -8.25 -5.55 -1.53
C TYR A 93 -7.99 -5.72 -3.03
N LEU A 94 -6.81 -6.25 -3.36
CA LEU A 94 -6.45 -6.51 -4.74
C LEU A 94 -6.91 -7.90 -5.16
N GLU A 95 -7.47 -8.00 -6.36
CA GLU A 95 -7.79 -9.29 -6.93
C GLU A 95 -6.52 -9.98 -7.39
N HIS A 96 -6.55 -11.31 -7.41
CA HIS A 96 -5.42 -12.12 -7.84
C HIS A 96 -4.97 -11.73 -9.25
N GLY A 97 -3.68 -11.48 -9.40
CA GLY A 97 -3.09 -11.16 -10.70
C GLY A 97 -3.24 -9.73 -11.16
N SER A 98 -3.93 -8.85 -10.37
CA SER A 98 -4.17 -7.48 -10.81
C SER A 98 -2.89 -6.68 -11.02
N LEU A 99 -1.89 -6.83 -10.14
CA LEU A 99 -0.62 -6.12 -10.29
C LEU A 99 0.17 -6.61 -11.49
N ASN A 100 0.12 -7.92 -11.79
CA ASN A 100 0.78 -8.46 -12.97
C ASN A 100 0.18 -7.87 -14.25
N ARG A 101 -1.14 -7.72 -14.30
CA ARG A 101 -1.80 -7.11 -15.44
C ARG A 101 -1.39 -5.67 -15.64
N ILE A 102 -1.35 -4.92 -14.55
CA ILE A 102 -0.93 -3.51 -14.58
C ILE A 102 0.51 -3.40 -15.05
N GLN A 103 1.40 -4.25 -14.54
CA GLN A 103 2.80 -4.22 -14.90
C GLN A 103 2.99 -4.43 -16.41
N LYS A 104 2.25 -5.35 -17.01
CA LYS A 104 2.33 -5.60 -18.44
C LYS A 104 1.89 -4.39 -19.25
N ILE A 105 0.82 -3.71 -18.81
CA ILE A 105 0.31 -2.52 -19.50
C ILE A 105 1.34 -1.40 -19.43
N PHE A 106 1.89 -1.12 -18.26
CA PHE A 106 2.79 0.00 -18.05
C PHE A 106 4.17 -0.23 -18.67
N ASN A 107 4.62 -1.45 -18.78
CA ASN A 107 5.87 -1.76 -19.50
C ASN A 107 5.82 -1.30 -20.95
N ASN A 108 4.63 -1.23 -21.54
CA ASN A 108 4.44 -0.81 -22.92
C ASN A 108 4.11 0.68 -23.06
N LYS A 109 3.66 1.34 -22.02
CA LYS A 109 3.12 2.71 -22.10
C LYS A 109 3.91 3.77 -21.33
N ASN A 110 4.85 3.36 -20.50
CA ASN A 110 5.71 4.27 -19.76
C ASN A 110 4.92 5.31 -18.93
N ILE A 111 3.95 4.83 -18.16
CA ILE A 111 3.14 5.68 -17.27
C ILE A 111 3.69 5.53 -15.85
N ASP A 112 3.85 6.66 -15.13
CA ASP A 112 4.49 6.66 -13.82
C ASP A 112 3.52 6.53 -12.65
N ILE A 113 2.28 6.98 -12.80
CA ILE A 113 1.31 7.01 -11.71
C ILE A 113 0.02 6.35 -12.16
N TYR A 114 -0.48 5.44 -11.34
CA TYR A 114 -1.76 4.79 -11.55
C TYR A 114 -2.61 4.98 -10.31
N CYS A 115 -3.77 5.62 -10.48
CA CYS A 115 -4.72 5.87 -9.40
C CYS A 115 -5.95 5.00 -9.64
N GLY A 116 -5.97 3.84 -9.00
CA GLY A 116 -7.10 2.94 -9.08
C GLY A 116 -7.45 2.44 -7.70
N SER A 117 -8.64 2.00 -7.53
CA SER A 117 -9.08 1.47 -6.25
C SER A 117 -9.55 0.04 -6.40
#